data_181be29c0bf97aff465d599ef0b27fb3
#
_entry.id   181be29c0bf97aff465d599ef0b27fb3
#
_cell.length_a   1.000
_cell.length_b   1.000
_cell.length_c   1.000
_cell.angle_alpha   90.00
_cell.angle_beta   90.00
_cell.angle_gamma   90.00
#
_symmetry.space_group_name_H-M   'P 1'
#
loop_
_entity.id
_entity.type
_entity.pdbx_description
1 polymer ?
#
loop_
_entity_poly.entity_id
_entity_poly.type
_entity_poly.pdbx_seq_one_letter_code
_entity_poly.pdbx_strand_id
1 'polypeptide(L)'
;MVHASEFILLATTKVGDKSLVVHTLSPEWGRRSFIASVSGKTPMALFQPLSIIDGEVVENSKSDLWRLRELSAGEPLGGIRNDIRKNTMTLFMSEVLYRTLKDGTYEEGLYEWCRHSILTLDALGSDFSNYHLRFLLEFAGALGFSPALEDLAPFAGEHLQVVKQLLVSSPAQSLLIPMNGAQRNAVAALLLDYIGYHTESQINVRSLQVLRDLYR
;
A
#
# COMPACT_ATOMS: atom_id res chain seq x y z
N MET A 1 -5.07 -0.70 28.81
CA MET A 1 -6.37 -1.10 28.24
C MET A 1 -6.09 -2.10 27.14
N VAL A 2 -7.02 -3.02 26.79
CA VAL A 2 -6.84 -3.98 25.67
C VAL A 2 -7.94 -3.70 24.66
N HIS A 3 -7.55 -3.55 23.38
CA HIS A 3 -8.47 -3.24 22.28
C HIS A 3 -8.20 -4.20 21.12
N ALA A 4 -9.23 -4.92 20.67
CA ALA A 4 -9.17 -5.74 19.47
C ALA A 4 -9.43 -4.86 18.24
N SER A 5 -8.65 -5.07 17.18
CA SER A 5 -8.81 -4.36 15.89
C SER A 5 -8.24 -5.16 14.73
N GLU A 6 -8.59 -4.73 13.52
CA GLU A 6 -8.00 -5.20 12.27
C GLU A 6 -6.87 -4.26 11.84
N PHE A 7 -5.82 -4.81 11.25
CA PHE A 7 -4.64 -4.07 10.83
C PHE A 7 -4.22 -4.47 9.41
N ILE A 8 -3.85 -3.49 8.61
CA ILE A 8 -3.14 -3.71 7.34
C ILE A 8 -1.65 -3.54 7.60
N LEU A 9 -0.87 -4.57 7.33
CA LEU A 9 0.57 -4.56 7.53
C LEU A 9 1.28 -3.81 6.40
N LEU A 10 2.00 -2.73 6.72
CA LEU A 10 2.78 -1.94 5.76
C LEU A 10 4.24 -2.39 5.70
N ALA A 11 4.88 -2.59 6.84
CA ALA A 11 6.28 -3.01 6.91
C ALA A 11 6.58 -3.66 8.26
N THR A 12 7.71 -4.34 8.35
CA THR A 12 8.24 -4.86 9.61
C THR A 12 9.70 -4.46 9.78
N THR A 13 10.09 -4.18 11.03
CA THR A 13 11.49 -3.94 11.42
C THR A 13 11.86 -4.92 12.52
N LYS A 14 12.92 -5.71 12.30
CA LYS A 14 13.40 -6.67 13.30
C LYS A 14 14.04 -5.92 14.47
N VAL A 15 13.61 -6.25 15.70
CA VAL A 15 14.18 -5.71 16.94
C VAL A 15 14.47 -6.87 17.89
N GLY A 16 15.75 -7.24 17.98
CA GLY A 16 16.16 -8.43 18.73
C GLY A 16 15.74 -9.76 18.06
N ASP A 17 15.82 -10.86 18.80
CA ASP A 17 15.65 -12.21 18.24
C ASP A 17 14.17 -12.66 18.15
N LYS A 18 13.31 -12.11 18.99
CA LYS A 18 11.93 -12.57 19.18
C LYS A 18 10.90 -11.44 19.08
N SER A 19 11.27 -10.28 18.51
CA SER A 19 10.38 -9.15 18.40
C SER A 19 10.51 -8.46 17.06
N LEU A 20 9.37 -8.02 16.54
CA LEU A 20 9.26 -7.17 15.37
C LEU A 20 8.57 -5.87 15.77
N VAL A 21 9.00 -4.75 15.24
CA VAL A 21 8.15 -3.58 15.10
C VAL A 21 7.33 -3.78 13.84
N VAL A 22 6.01 -3.79 13.99
CA VAL A 22 5.06 -3.90 12.90
C VAL A 22 4.48 -2.51 12.62
N HIS A 23 4.62 -2.07 11.39
CA HIS A 23 4.14 -0.79 10.91
C HIS A 23 2.81 -1.02 10.21
N THR A 24 1.74 -0.47 10.74
CA THR A 24 0.37 -0.82 10.32
C THR A 24 -0.46 0.40 9.95
N LEU A 25 -1.55 0.16 9.25
CA LEU A 25 -2.69 1.06 9.10
C LEU A 25 -3.91 0.37 9.74
N SER A 26 -4.67 1.10 10.55
CA SER A 26 -5.85 0.57 11.26
C SER A 26 -6.97 1.61 11.32
N PRO A 27 -8.23 1.20 11.53
CA PRO A 27 -9.36 2.13 11.59
C PRO A 27 -9.29 3.06 12.79
N GLU A 28 -8.80 2.61 13.96
CA GLU A 28 -8.82 3.40 15.20
C GLU A 28 -7.58 4.29 15.36
N TRP A 29 -6.41 3.83 14.90
CA TRP A 29 -5.13 4.53 15.15
C TRP A 29 -4.47 5.03 13.86
N GLY A 30 -5.10 4.87 12.69
CA GLY A 30 -4.49 5.24 11.42
C GLY A 30 -3.16 4.54 11.21
N ARG A 31 -2.16 5.28 10.73
CA ARG A 31 -0.78 4.79 10.58
C ARG A 31 -0.08 4.77 11.93
N ARG A 32 0.17 3.58 12.48
CA ARG A 32 0.84 3.42 13.77
C ARG A 32 1.76 2.21 13.79
N SER A 33 2.83 2.32 14.59
CA SER A 33 3.79 1.24 14.82
C SER A 33 3.52 0.58 16.17
N PHE A 34 3.63 -0.76 16.19
CA PHE A 34 3.47 -1.58 17.39
C PHE A 34 4.64 -2.55 17.52
N ILE A 35 4.91 -3.02 18.75
CA ILE A 35 5.82 -4.13 18.97
C ILE A 35 5.05 -5.44 19.06
N ALA A 36 5.42 -6.43 18.25
CA ALA A 36 4.87 -7.78 18.27
C ALA A 36 5.93 -8.79 18.66
N SER A 37 5.57 -9.74 19.52
CA SER A 37 6.44 -10.87 19.83
C SER A 37 6.25 -11.98 18.79
N VAL A 38 7.36 -12.51 18.26
CA VAL A 38 7.36 -13.58 17.28
C VAL A 38 7.93 -14.83 17.95
N SER A 39 7.16 -15.90 17.93
CA SER A 39 7.59 -17.23 18.37
C SER A 39 7.73 -18.17 17.18
N GLY A 40 8.36 -19.32 17.36
CA GLY A 40 8.41 -20.36 16.32
C GLY A 40 7.03 -20.89 15.89
N LYS A 41 5.97 -20.55 16.62
CA LYS A 41 4.58 -20.88 16.29
C LYS A 41 3.84 -19.77 15.53
N THR A 42 4.40 -18.56 15.45
CA THR A 42 3.77 -17.43 14.75
C THR A 42 3.97 -17.60 13.24
N PRO A 43 2.89 -17.74 12.44
CA PRO A 43 3.02 -17.88 11.00
C PRO A 43 3.65 -16.62 10.38
N MET A 44 4.79 -16.77 9.70
CA MET A 44 5.45 -15.64 9.03
C MET A 44 4.61 -15.05 7.89
N ALA A 45 3.63 -15.79 7.38
CA ALA A 45 2.68 -15.30 6.40
C ALA A 45 1.87 -14.07 6.88
N LEU A 46 1.65 -13.94 8.20
CA LEU A 46 0.98 -12.78 8.78
C LEU A 46 1.74 -11.47 8.54
N PHE A 47 3.07 -11.56 8.37
CA PHE A 47 3.96 -10.41 8.24
C PHE A 47 4.32 -10.10 6.77
N GLN A 48 3.57 -10.63 5.82
CA GLN A 48 3.76 -10.28 4.42
C GLN A 48 3.15 -8.90 4.11
N PRO A 49 3.68 -8.18 3.09
CA PRO A 49 3.16 -6.88 2.69
C PRO A 49 1.64 -6.92 2.44
N LEU A 50 0.94 -5.94 2.96
CA LEU A 50 -0.51 -5.76 2.87
C LEU A 50 -1.33 -6.96 3.40
N SER A 51 -0.76 -7.81 4.28
CA SER A 51 -1.58 -8.74 5.03
C SER A 51 -2.60 -7.99 5.87
N ILE A 52 -3.84 -8.45 5.85
CA ILE A 52 -4.92 -7.98 6.73
C ILE A 52 -4.97 -8.96 7.90
N ILE A 53 -4.72 -8.47 9.09
CA ILE A 53 -4.56 -9.27 10.30
C ILE A 53 -5.44 -8.74 11.43
N ASP A 54 -5.98 -9.63 12.23
CA ASP A 54 -6.61 -9.30 13.50
C ASP A 54 -5.59 -9.35 14.63
N GLY A 55 -5.79 -8.52 15.66
CA GLY A 55 -4.94 -8.52 16.83
C GLY A 55 -5.47 -7.69 17.98
N GLU A 56 -4.83 -7.83 19.12
CA GLU A 56 -5.14 -7.06 20.32
C GLU A 56 -4.01 -6.07 20.64
N VAL A 57 -4.36 -4.81 20.77
CA VAL A 57 -3.46 -3.75 21.23
C VAL A 57 -3.49 -3.69 22.75
N VAL A 58 -2.32 -3.76 23.36
CA VAL A 58 -2.10 -3.50 24.80
C VAL A 58 -1.35 -2.18 24.92
N GLU A 59 -2.05 -1.18 25.40
CA GLU A 59 -1.49 0.14 25.64
C GLU A 59 -0.42 0.12 26.75
N ASN A 60 0.61 0.91 26.56
CA ASN A 60 1.65 1.13 27.56
C ASN A 60 1.79 2.62 27.85
N SER A 61 1.39 3.03 29.05
CA SER A 61 1.48 4.45 29.46
C SER A 61 2.92 4.99 29.59
N LYS A 62 3.92 4.11 29.57
CA LYS A 62 5.34 4.46 29.71
C LYS A 62 6.10 4.46 28.36
N SER A 63 5.44 4.17 27.27
CA SER A 63 6.06 4.06 25.93
C SER A 63 5.05 4.36 24.84
N ASP A 64 5.46 5.09 23.80
CA ASP A 64 4.65 5.35 22.62
C ASP A 64 4.52 4.10 21.74
N LEU A 65 5.41 3.13 21.91
CA LEU A 65 5.37 1.86 21.19
C LEU A 65 4.56 0.83 22.00
N TRP A 66 3.28 0.69 21.63
CA TRP A 66 2.37 -0.27 22.28
C TRP A 66 2.57 -1.68 21.76
N ARG A 67 2.07 -2.66 22.50
CA ARG A 67 2.22 -4.07 22.13
C ARG A 67 1.01 -4.54 21.32
N LEU A 68 1.29 -5.26 20.23
CA LEU A 68 0.31 -6.00 19.44
C LEU A 68 0.49 -7.51 19.67
N ARG A 69 -0.57 -8.19 20.06
CA ARG A 69 -0.60 -9.61 20.41
C ARG A 69 -1.81 -10.33 19.84
N GLU A 70 -1.91 -11.65 20.04
CA GLU A 70 -3.02 -12.51 19.58
C GLU A 70 -3.27 -12.35 18.07
N LEU A 71 -2.17 -12.36 17.30
CA LEU A 71 -2.24 -12.12 15.86
C LEU A 71 -2.83 -13.32 15.13
N SER A 72 -3.81 -13.06 14.27
CA SER A 72 -4.41 -14.03 13.37
C SER A 72 -4.64 -13.43 11.98
N ALA A 73 -4.88 -14.28 10.97
CA ALA A 73 -5.22 -13.79 9.64
C ALA A 73 -6.67 -13.31 9.64
N GLY A 74 -6.91 -12.05 9.30
CA GLY A 74 -8.24 -11.49 9.07
C GLY A 74 -8.77 -11.89 7.70
N GLU A 75 -7.92 -11.78 6.66
CA GLU A 75 -8.27 -12.17 5.29
C GLU A 75 -7.21 -13.10 4.68
N PRO A 76 -7.60 -14.19 3.99
CA PRO A 76 -6.64 -15.15 3.45
C PRO A 76 -5.85 -14.65 2.24
N LEU A 77 -6.38 -13.69 1.46
CA LEU A 77 -5.78 -13.06 0.27
C LEU A 77 -5.20 -14.11 -0.71
N GLY A 78 -5.98 -15.15 -1.02
CA GLY A 78 -5.56 -16.29 -1.83
C GLY A 78 -5.16 -15.90 -3.26
N GLY A 79 -5.85 -14.95 -3.87
CA GLY A 79 -5.52 -14.44 -5.20
C GLY A 79 -4.17 -13.76 -5.25
N ILE A 80 -3.83 -12.96 -4.23
CA ILE A 80 -2.53 -12.29 -4.09
C ILE A 80 -1.44 -13.33 -3.80
N ARG A 81 -1.65 -14.23 -2.83
CA ARG A 81 -0.61 -15.18 -2.38
C ARG A 81 -0.23 -16.22 -3.42
N ASN A 82 -1.15 -16.54 -4.34
CA ASN A 82 -0.93 -17.53 -5.40
C ASN A 82 -0.47 -16.92 -6.74
N ASP A 83 -0.39 -15.61 -6.89
CA ASP A 83 0.11 -14.95 -8.10
C ASP A 83 1.32 -14.05 -7.76
N ILE A 84 2.49 -14.39 -8.29
CA ILE A 84 3.74 -13.65 -8.06
C ILE A 84 3.64 -12.18 -8.50
N ARG A 85 2.86 -11.88 -9.54
CA ARG A 85 2.69 -10.52 -10.07
C ARG A 85 1.88 -9.67 -9.09
N LYS A 86 0.78 -10.21 -8.55
CA LYS A 86 -0.01 -9.55 -7.51
C LYS A 86 0.78 -9.38 -6.23
N ASN A 87 1.53 -10.42 -5.82
CA ASN A 87 2.38 -10.34 -4.63
C ASN A 87 3.46 -9.27 -4.77
N THR A 88 4.09 -9.14 -5.94
CA THR A 88 5.05 -8.06 -6.22
C THR A 88 4.36 -6.69 -6.21
N MET A 89 3.13 -6.60 -6.69
CA MET A 89 2.33 -5.37 -6.66
C MET A 89 1.99 -4.95 -5.22
N THR A 90 1.65 -5.90 -4.34
CA THR A 90 1.43 -5.59 -2.92
C THR A 90 2.70 -5.11 -2.21
N LEU A 91 3.87 -5.62 -2.60
CA LEU A 91 5.15 -5.11 -2.10
C LEU A 91 5.34 -3.63 -2.48
N PHE A 92 5.04 -3.27 -3.74
CA PHE A 92 5.09 -1.88 -4.21
C PHE A 92 4.08 -0.99 -3.45
N MET A 93 2.81 -1.39 -3.41
CA MET A 93 1.74 -0.62 -2.74
C MET A 93 2.06 -0.41 -1.25
N SER A 94 2.53 -1.45 -0.58
CA SER A 94 2.93 -1.43 0.83
C SER A 94 4.09 -0.44 1.08
N GLU A 95 5.10 -0.45 0.22
CA GLU A 95 6.24 0.47 0.33
C GLU A 95 5.81 1.92 0.10
N VAL A 96 4.92 2.19 -0.88
CA VAL A 96 4.34 3.52 -1.11
C VAL A 96 3.63 4.02 0.15
N LEU A 97 2.69 3.25 0.68
CA LEU A 97 1.96 3.61 1.90
C LEU A 97 2.91 3.88 3.08
N TYR A 98 3.86 2.97 3.30
CA TYR A 98 4.81 3.09 4.40
C TYR A 98 5.68 4.34 4.34
N ARG A 99 6.11 4.74 3.12
CA ARG A 99 6.98 5.91 2.91
C ARG A 99 6.23 7.23 2.90
N THR A 100 4.97 7.21 2.51
CA THR A 100 4.14 8.41 2.44
C THR A 100 3.48 8.74 3.77
N LEU A 101 2.94 7.73 4.45
CA LEU A 101 2.20 7.92 5.69
C LEU A 101 3.16 7.99 6.88
N LYS A 102 3.23 9.13 7.54
CA LYS A 102 4.02 9.31 8.77
C LYS A 102 3.34 8.61 9.94
N ASP A 103 4.11 8.15 10.93
CA ASP A 103 3.56 7.56 12.17
C ASP A 103 2.68 8.59 12.88
N GLY A 104 1.48 8.19 13.28
CA GLY A 104 0.45 9.06 13.82
C GLY A 104 -0.48 9.71 12.80
N THR A 105 -0.27 9.52 11.48
CA THR A 105 -1.21 10.01 10.47
C THR A 105 -2.54 9.26 10.60
N TYR A 106 -3.61 10.04 10.76
CA TYR A 106 -4.98 9.54 10.72
C TYR A 106 -5.78 10.35 9.69
N GLU A 107 -6.26 9.68 8.66
CA GLU A 107 -7.14 10.24 7.64
C GLU A 107 -8.42 9.42 7.58
N GLU A 108 -9.56 10.09 7.71
CA GLU A 108 -10.87 9.43 7.68
C GLU A 108 -11.08 8.69 6.34
N GLY A 109 -11.50 7.44 6.41
CA GLY A 109 -11.74 6.60 5.23
C GLY A 109 -10.50 6.00 4.58
N LEU A 110 -9.27 6.40 4.96
CA LEU A 110 -8.04 5.89 4.35
C LEU A 110 -7.87 4.38 4.58
N TYR A 111 -8.18 3.90 5.79
CA TYR A 111 -8.13 2.47 6.11
C TYR A 111 -9.10 1.67 5.23
N GLU A 112 -10.36 2.11 5.14
CA GLU A 112 -11.40 1.43 4.36
C GLU A 112 -11.06 1.41 2.87
N TRP A 113 -10.56 2.52 2.35
CA TRP A 113 -10.08 2.60 0.97
C TRP A 113 -8.92 1.62 0.73
N CYS A 114 -7.95 1.58 1.62
CA CYS A 114 -6.79 0.70 1.49
C CYS A 114 -7.21 -0.78 1.55
N ARG A 115 -8.07 -1.14 2.51
CA ARG A 115 -8.65 -2.49 2.64
C ARG A 115 -9.39 -2.90 1.35
N HIS A 116 -10.25 -2.01 0.84
CA HIS A 116 -10.97 -2.24 -0.41
C HIS A 116 -10.02 -2.44 -1.60
N SER A 117 -8.97 -1.64 -1.71
CA SER A 117 -7.96 -1.78 -2.77
C SER A 117 -7.25 -3.14 -2.70
N ILE A 118 -6.89 -3.62 -1.52
CA ILE A 118 -6.26 -4.94 -1.36
C ILE A 118 -7.20 -6.06 -1.81
N LEU A 119 -8.46 -6.04 -1.35
CA LEU A 119 -9.45 -7.07 -1.69
C LEU A 119 -9.81 -7.04 -3.18
N THR A 120 -9.84 -5.87 -3.79
CA THR A 120 -10.05 -5.72 -5.24
C THR A 120 -8.91 -6.38 -6.02
N LEU A 121 -7.65 -6.10 -5.67
CA LEU A 121 -6.51 -6.76 -6.30
C LEU A 121 -6.55 -8.28 -6.11
N ASP A 122 -6.91 -8.74 -4.92
CA ASP A 122 -7.04 -10.18 -4.64
C ASP A 122 -8.06 -10.86 -5.55
N ALA A 123 -9.21 -10.24 -5.76
CA ALA A 123 -10.32 -10.76 -6.55
C ALA A 123 -10.09 -10.72 -8.07
N LEU A 124 -9.23 -9.85 -8.59
CA LEU A 124 -8.99 -9.73 -10.04
C LEU A 124 -8.40 -11.03 -10.61
N GLY A 125 -9.02 -11.60 -11.66
CA GLY A 125 -8.52 -12.78 -12.36
C GLY A 125 -7.48 -12.47 -13.43
N SER A 126 -7.64 -11.36 -14.15
CA SER A 126 -6.79 -10.92 -15.27
C SER A 126 -6.69 -9.40 -15.34
N ASP A 127 -5.93 -8.90 -16.29
CA ASP A 127 -5.88 -7.48 -16.69
C ASP A 127 -5.53 -6.50 -15.56
N PHE A 128 -4.74 -6.93 -14.60
CA PHE A 128 -4.33 -6.10 -13.47
C PHE A 128 -2.95 -5.43 -13.62
N SER A 129 -2.34 -5.47 -14.82
CA SER A 129 -0.99 -4.90 -15.05
C SER A 129 -0.90 -3.41 -14.75
N ASN A 130 -1.98 -2.67 -14.90
CA ASN A 130 -2.07 -1.23 -14.63
C ASN A 130 -2.59 -0.93 -13.21
N TYR A 131 -2.86 -1.93 -12.38
CA TYR A 131 -3.51 -1.74 -11.08
C TYR A 131 -2.74 -0.79 -10.17
N HIS A 132 -1.41 -0.86 -10.16
CA HIS A 132 -0.57 0.03 -9.38
C HIS A 132 -0.71 1.51 -9.76
N LEU A 133 -0.96 1.82 -11.04
CA LEU A 133 -1.21 3.20 -11.50
C LEU A 133 -2.56 3.70 -10.98
N ARG A 134 -3.59 2.85 -11.07
CA ARG A 134 -4.90 3.16 -10.51
C ARG A 134 -4.84 3.36 -9.00
N PHE A 135 -4.11 2.48 -8.31
CA PHE A 135 -3.87 2.60 -6.87
C PHE A 135 -3.22 3.95 -6.51
N LEU A 136 -2.19 4.41 -7.24
CA LEU A 136 -1.54 5.70 -6.98
C LEU A 136 -2.50 6.88 -7.17
N LEU A 137 -3.32 6.87 -8.22
CA LEU A 137 -4.33 7.91 -8.47
C LEU A 137 -5.37 7.97 -7.35
N GLU A 138 -5.90 6.81 -6.94
CA GLU A 138 -6.89 6.73 -5.88
C GLU A 138 -6.28 7.06 -4.51
N PHE A 139 -5.01 6.71 -4.28
CA PHE A 139 -4.31 7.06 -3.05
C PHE A 139 -4.14 8.56 -2.90
N ALA A 140 -3.76 9.26 -3.98
CA ALA A 140 -3.73 10.72 -3.98
C ALA A 140 -5.10 11.33 -3.65
N GLY A 141 -6.18 10.74 -4.19
CA GLY A 141 -7.56 11.12 -3.85
C GLY A 141 -7.92 10.86 -2.39
N ALA A 142 -7.53 9.71 -1.85
CA ALA A 142 -7.76 9.35 -0.45
C ALA A 142 -7.00 10.26 0.53
N LEU A 143 -5.91 10.88 0.08
CA LEU A 143 -5.16 11.91 0.82
C LEU A 143 -5.66 13.35 0.56
N GLY A 144 -6.73 13.52 -0.24
CA GLY A 144 -7.39 14.80 -0.46
C GLY A 144 -6.83 15.65 -1.62
N PHE A 145 -5.91 15.13 -2.43
CA PHE A 145 -5.30 15.86 -3.55
C PHE A 145 -5.32 15.09 -4.88
N SER A 146 -6.51 14.71 -5.33
CA SER A 146 -6.68 14.03 -6.63
C SER A 146 -6.04 14.82 -7.76
N PRO A 147 -5.14 14.23 -8.57
CA PRO A 147 -4.46 14.95 -9.63
C PRO A 147 -5.43 15.30 -10.75
N ALA A 148 -5.38 16.56 -11.22
CA ALA A 148 -6.01 17.00 -12.45
C ALA A 148 -5.03 16.90 -13.64
N LEU A 149 -5.55 17.05 -14.86
CA LEU A 149 -4.71 17.00 -16.05
C LEU A 149 -3.68 18.13 -16.05
N GLU A 150 -4.08 19.31 -15.58
CA GLU A 150 -3.23 20.50 -15.50
C GLU A 150 -2.02 20.30 -14.58
N ASP A 151 -2.17 19.49 -13.55
CA ASP A 151 -1.09 19.19 -12.59
C ASP A 151 -0.03 18.28 -13.20
N LEU A 152 -0.45 17.30 -14.00
CA LEU A 152 0.43 16.27 -14.54
C LEU A 152 0.95 16.57 -15.95
N ALA A 153 0.19 17.31 -16.77
CA ALA A 153 0.53 17.58 -18.17
C ALA A 153 1.92 18.22 -18.38
N PRO A 154 2.40 19.15 -17.55
CA PRO A 154 3.74 19.75 -17.73
C PRO A 154 4.89 18.74 -17.61
N PHE A 155 4.67 17.62 -16.94
CA PHE A 155 5.68 16.61 -16.63
C PHE A 155 5.47 15.30 -17.41
N ALA A 156 4.32 15.15 -18.09
CA ALA A 156 3.94 13.91 -18.75
C ALA A 156 4.72 13.65 -20.07
N GLY A 157 5.25 14.70 -20.72
CA GLY A 157 6.00 14.55 -21.95
C GLY A 157 5.27 13.73 -23.01
N GLU A 158 5.94 12.74 -23.57
CA GLU A 158 5.37 11.81 -24.58
C GLU A 158 4.24 10.91 -24.02
N HIS A 159 4.10 10.82 -22.69
CA HIS A 159 3.08 10.00 -22.02
C HIS A 159 1.77 10.74 -21.76
N LEU A 160 1.62 11.99 -22.21
CA LEU A 160 0.46 12.84 -21.97
C LEU A 160 -0.87 12.17 -22.34
N GLN A 161 -0.93 11.46 -23.46
CA GLN A 161 -2.16 10.79 -23.89
C GLN A 161 -2.59 9.66 -22.95
N VAL A 162 -1.63 8.88 -22.49
CA VAL A 162 -1.87 7.79 -21.51
C VAL A 162 -2.31 8.35 -20.17
N VAL A 163 -1.65 9.41 -19.70
CA VAL A 163 -2.03 10.12 -18.45
C VAL A 163 -3.47 10.65 -18.55
N LYS A 164 -3.81 11.31 -19.66
CA LYS A 164 -5.17 11.80 -19.92
C LYS A 164 -6.20 10.65 -19.89
N GLN A 165 -5.91 9.54 -20.55
CA GLN A 165 -6.79 8.37 -20.54
C GLN A 165 -6.99 7.81 -19.13
N LEU A 166 -5.92 7.69 -18.34
CA LEU A 166 -6.00 7.21 -16.96
C LEU A 166 -6.88 8.10 -16.08
N LEU A 167 -6.75 9.43 -16.20
CA LEU A 167 -7.52 10.39 -15.40
C LEU A 167 -9.01 10.37 -15.69
N VAL A 168 -9.42 10.14 -16.97
CA VAL A 168 -10.84 10.17 -17.37
C VAL A 168 -11.51 8.80 -17.33
N SER A 169 -10.73 7.72 -17.19
CA SER A 169 -11.25 6.35 -17.19
C SER A 169 -11.85 5.95 -15.85
N SER A 170 -12.91 5.17 -15.88
CA SER A 170 -13.38 4.47 -14.68
C SER A 170 -12.32 3.49 -14.17
N PRO A 171 -12.39 3.05 -12.89
CA PRO A 171 -11.44 2.08 -12.35
C PRO A 171 -11.25 0.83 -13.24
N ALA A 172 -12.34 0.22 -13.69
CA ALA A 172 -12.27 -0.96 -14.55
C ALA A 172 -11.66 -0.66 -15.93
N GLN A 173 -12.00 0.48 -16.55
CA GLN A 173 -11.45 0.88 -17.84
C GLN A 173 -9.95 1.19 -17.77
N SER A 174 -9.49 1.79 -16.68
CA SER A 174 -8.07 2.14 -16.49
C SER A 174 -7.15 0.91 -16.52
N LEU A 175 -7.64 -0.25 -16.07
CA LEU A 175 -6.89 -1.51 -16.10
C LEU A 175 -6.66 -2.03 -17.52
N LEU A 176 -7.55 -1.70 -18.45
CA LEU A 176 -7.54 -2.16 -19.85
C LEU A 176 -6.79 -1.22 -20.80
N ILE A 177 -6.29 -0.07 -20.32
CA ILE A 177 -5.54 0.86 -21.17
C ILE A 177 -4.26 0.17 -21.67
N PRO A 178 -4.07 0.08 -23.01
CA PRO A 178 -2.85 -0.54 -23.55
C PRO A 178 -1.63 0.30 -23.18
N MET A 179 -0.70 -0.32 -22.45
CA MET A 179 0.59 0.29 -22.08
C MET A 179 1.70 -0.76 -22.15
N ASN A 180 2.86 -0.37 -22.64
CA ASN A 180 4.07 -1.18 -22.47
C ASN A 180 4.71 -0.92 -21.09
N GLY A 181 5.71 -1.73 -20.74
CA GLY A 181 6.40 -1.62 -19.44
C GLY A 181 7.06 -0.25 -19.21
N ALA A 182 7.64 0.34 -20.26
CA ALA A 182 8.29 1.66 -20.17
C ALA A 182 7.27 2.77 -19.84
N GLN A 183 6.13 2.75 -20.51
CA GLN A 183 5.04 3.70 -20.28
C GLN A 183 4.48 3.56 -18.86
N ARG A 184 4.21 2.33 -18.40
CA ARG A 184 3.74 2.10 -17.01
C ARG A 184 4.73 2.66 -15.99
N ASN A 185 6.02 2.43 -16.20
CA ASN A 185 7.05 2.91 -15.28
C ASN A 185 7.18 4.43 -15.25
N ALA A 186 7.11 5.08 -16.41
CA ALA A 186 7.17 6.53 -16.51
C ALA A 186 5.95 7.18 -15.83
N VAL A 187 4.75 6.64 -16.06
CA VAL A 187 3.53 7.12 -15.40
C VAL A 187 3.56 6.86 -13.90
N ALA A 188 4.06 5.71 -13.45
CA ALA A 188 4.22 5.42 -12.02
C ALA A 188 5.18 6.41 -11.34
N ALA A 189 6.33 6.72 -11.99
CA ALA A 189 7.28 7.71 -11.47
C ALA A 189 6.64 9.10 -11.38
N LEU A 190 5.94 9.55 -12.42
CA LEU A 190 5.21 10.83 -12.44
C LEU A 190 4.21 10.93 -11.28
N LEU A 191 3.42 9.88 -11.03
CA LEU A 191 2.44 9.87 -9.95
C LEU A 191 3.09 9.83 -8.56
N LEU A 192 4.21 9.13 -8.42
CA LEU A 192 4.99 9.12 -7.16
C LEU A 192 5.59 10.49 -6.87
N ASP A 193 6.12 11.18 -7.88
CA ASP A 193 6.64 12.54 -7.73
C ASP A 193 5.53 13.52 -7.35
N TYR A 194 4.35 13.39 -7.97
CA TYR A 194 3.17 14.19 -7.62
C TYR A 194 2.75 13.96 -6.16
N ILE A 195 2.62 12.70 -5.72
CA ILE A 195 2.28 12.38 -4.33
C ILE A 195 3.36 12.92 -3.38
N GLY A 196 4.63 12.72 -3.72
CA GLY A 196 5.77 13.20 -2.92
C GLY A 196 5.77 14.71 -2.74
N TYR A 197 5.42 15.46 -3.79
CA TYR A 197 5.29 16.91 -3.73
C TYR A 197 4.21 17.35 -2.72
N HIS A 198 3.01 16.76 -2.81
CA HIS A 198 1.88 17.10 -1.94
C HIS A 198 2.04 16.63 -0.49
N THR A 199 2.78 15.57 -0.26
CA THR A 199 3.04 15.03 1.09
C THR A 199 4.36 15.52 1.70
N GLU A 200 5.09 16.40 0.99
CA GLU A 200 6.43 16.86 1.39
C GLU A 200 7.39 15.70 1.72
N SER A 201 7.28 14.62 0.95
CA SER A 201 8.02 13.38 1.17
C SER A 201 8.82 12.97 -0.06
N GLN A 202 10.07 12.56 0.12
CA GLN A 202 10.81 11.87 -0.95
C GLN A 202 10.41 10.40 -0.98
N ILE A 203 9.53 10.03 -1.92
CA ILE A 203 9.02 8.67 -2.04
C ILE A 203 9.97 7.84 -2.91
N ASN A 204 11.04 7.31 -2.31
CA ASN A 204 11.96 6.43 -3.01
C ASN A 204 11.52 4.97 -2.87
N VAL A 205 10.77 4.46 -3.85
CA VAL A 205 10.20 3.12 -3.85
C VAL A 205 11.12 2.14 -4.57
N ARG A 206 11.81 1.28 -3.82
CA ARG A 206 12.75 0.28 -4.37
C ARG A 206 12.02 -0.85 -5.09
N SER A 207 10.85 -1.22 -4.62
CA SER A 207 10.01 -2.27 -5.20
C SER A 207 9.46 -1.90 -6.58
N LEU A 208 9.48 -0.63 -6.98
CA LEU A 208 9.16 -0.23 -8.36
C LEU A 208 10.10 -0.90 -9.37
N GLN A 209 11.40 -1.08 -9.03
CA GLN A 209 12.32 -1.78 -9.90
C GLN A 209 11.94 -3.26 -10.06
N VAL A 210 11.53 -3.92 -8.98
CA VAL A 210 11.07 -5.33 -9.03
C VAL A 210 9.83 -5.47 -9.91
N LEU A 211 8.90 -4.52 -9.78
CA LEU A 211 7.68 -4.47 -10.59
C LEU A 211 8.02 -4.26 -12.08
N ARG A 212 9.00 -3.39 -12.40
CA ARG A 212 9.50 -3.17 -13.76
C ARG A 212 10.03 -4.45 -14.41
N ASP A 213 10.82 -5.22 -13.65
CA ASP A 213 11.46 -6.42 -14.17
C ASP A 213 10.46 -7.53 -14.45
N LEU A 214 9.35 -7.55 -13.72
CA LEU A 214 8.27 -8.53 -13.86
C LEU A 214 7.32 -8.24 -15.04
N TYR A 215 7.15 -6.98 -15.44
CA TYR A 215 6.23 -6.53 -16.49
C TYR A 215 6.95 -6.00 -17.76
N ARG A 216 8.15 -6.51 -18.02
CA ARG A 216 8.90 -6.22 -19.26
C ARG A 216 8.18 -6.71 -20.50
#